data_fb7f049703599c0d7daa23b0fa9d20b2
#
_entry.id   fb7f049703599c0d7daa23b0fa9d20b2
#
_cell.length_a   1.000
_cell.length_b   1.000
_cell.length_c   1.000
_cell.angle_alpha   90.00
_cell.angle_beta   90.00
_cell.angle_gamma   90.00
#
_symmetry.space_group_name_H-M   'P 1'
#
loop_
_entity.id
_entity.type
_entity.pdbx_description
1 polymer ?
#
loop_
_entity_poly.entity_id
_entity_poly.type
_entity_poly.pdbx_seq_one_letter_code
_entity_poly.pdbx_strand_id
1 'polypeptide(L)'
;HGNISPKNIFVTADGKYKIGGFTDFEGKIADNSFVAPEVYKQENVDYTTDIYSVGIIMYAMCNGGKIPFESDSCDRKNACEERFSGKAVTAPSEGDEKLKSVIVIACQPNNANRWKNAGNIKNALTSIKTEIGTSSPVPNPDVVVPENTDFDGNVFEEYDYDEFEDTEPTEPQDNFDDKDE
;
A
#
# COMPACT_ATOMS: atom_id res chain seq x y z
N HIS A 1 1.38 -8.30 -0.07
CA HIS A 1 -0.02 -7.87 -0.16
C HIS A 1 -0.45 -7.69 -1.62
N GLY A 2 0.34 -7.02 -2.46
CA GLY A 2 0.11 -6.86 -3.90
C GLY A 2 -0.93 -5.80 -4.30
N ASN A 3 -1.65 -5.21 -3.34
CA ASN A 3 -2.71 -4.21 -3.60
C ASN A 3 -2.75 -3.13 -2.50
N ILE A 4 -1.59 -2.63 -2.08
CA ILE A 4 -1.53 -1.54 -1.10
C ILE A 4 -1.95 -0.23 -1.78
N SER A 5 -3.01 0.38 -1.24
CA SER A 5 -3.55 1.68 -1.67
C SER A 5 -4.19 2.38 -0.47
N PRO A 6 -4.49 3.68 -0.53
CA PRO A 6 -5.20 4.36 0.55
C PRO A 6 -6.54 3.72 0.92
N LYS A 7 -7.25 3.12 -0.05
CA LYS A 7 -8.53 2.43 0.17
C LYS A 7 -8.41 1.15 1.01
N ASN A 8 -7.23 0.56 1.05
CA ASN A 8 -6.93 -0.67 1.78
C ASN A 8 -6.17 -0.42 3.09
N ILE A 9 -6.04 0.83 3.52
CA ILE A 9 -5.40 1.21 4.78
C ILE A 9 -6.45 1.81 5.70
N PHE A 10 -6.67 1.15 6.82
CA PHE A 10 -7.68 1.50 7.81
C PHE A 10 -7.01 2.02 9.08
N VAL A 11 -7.64 2.99 9.74
CA VAL A 11 -7.20 3.50 11.04
C VAL A 11 -8.26 3.11 12.07
N THR A 12 -7.85 2.35 13.08
CA THR A 12 -8.73 1.94 14.17
C THR A 12 -8.98 3.10 15.15
N ALA A 13 -10.04 3.01 15.97
CA ALA A 13 -10.37 4.04 16.95
C ALA A 13 -9.24 4.33 17.96
N ASP A 14 -8.35 3.35 18.21
CA ASP A 14 -7.15 3.50 19.04
C ASP A 14 -5.92 4.00 18.24
N GLY A 15 -6.13 4.47 17.01
CA GLY A 15 -5.08 5.07 16.16
C GLY A 15 -4.11 4.09 15.54
N LYS A 16 -4.42 2.79 15.50
CA LYS A 16 -3.58 1.79 14.84
C LYS A 16 -3.93 1.67 13.36
N TYR A 17 -2.91 1.46 12.52
CA TYR A 17 -3.09 1.21 11.10
C TYR A 17 -3.22 -0.28 10.84
N LYS A 18 -4.22 -0.66 10.04
CA LYS A 18 -4.43 -2.01 9.51
C LYS A 18 -4.48 -1.98 8.00
N ILE A 19 -4.06 -3.07 7.36
CA ILE A 19 -4.13 -3.24 5.90
C ILE A 19 -5.15 -4.34 5.64
N GLY A 20 -6.13 -4.07 4.79
CA GLY A 20 -7.15 -4.99 4.33
C GLY A 20 -7.18 -5.11 2.81
N GLY A 21 -8.26 -5.64 2.25
CA GLY A 21 -8.39 -5.77 0.79
C GLY A 21 -7.62 -6.95 0.21
N PHE A 22 -7.44 -8.04 1.00
CA PHE A 22 -6.81 -9.28 0.54
C PHE A 22 -7.72 -10.14 -0.34
N THR A 23 -9.02 -9.89 -0.34
CA THR A 23 -10.03 -10.75 -0.97
C THR A 23 -10.21 -10.50 -2.46
N ASP A 24 -9.75 -9.38 -3.01
CA ASP A 24 -9.96 -9.00 -4.40
C ASP A 24 -8.90 -9.60 -5.35
N PHE A 25 -8.36 -10.78 -5.01
CA PHE A 25 -7.30 -11.44 -5.77
C PHE A 25 -7.77 -12.06 -7.10
N GLU A 26 -8.92 -11.64 -7.63
CA GLU A 26 -9.34 -11.99 -9.01
C GLU A 26 -8.52 -11.28 -10.10
N GLY A 27 -7.41 -10.67 -9.75
CA GLY A 27 -6.48 -10.06 -10.71
C GLY A 27 -6.96 -8.75 -11.33
N LYS A 28 -8.05 -8.18 -10.86
CA LYS A 28 -8.54 -6.86 -11.31
C LYS A 28 -8.08 -5.79 -10.33
N ILE A 29 -6.99 -5.13 -10.65
CA ILE A 29 -6.60 -3.90 -9.95
C ILE A 29 -7.54 -2.80 -10.42
N ALA A 30 -8.43 -2.36 -9.54
CA ALA A 30 -9.42 -1.34 -9.86
C ALA A 30 -8.81 0.05 -10.07
N ASP A 31 -7.68 0.34 -9.40
CA ASP A 31 -6.99 1.62 -9.44
C ASP A 31 -5.48 1.44 -9.62
N ASN A 32 -4.97 1.84 -10.78
CA ASN A 32 -3.55 1.76 -11.11
C ASN A 32 -2.70 2.88 -10.48
N SER A 33 -3.32 3.82 -9.74
CA SER A 33 -2.62 5.00 -9.20
C SER A 33 -1.47 4.64 -8.26
N PHE A 34 -1.57 3.52 -7.54
CA PHE A 34 -0.57 3.09 -6.54
C PHE A 34 0.19 1.83 -6.93
N VAL A 35 -0.13 1.25 -8.09
CA VAL A 35 0.44 -0.01 -8.58
C VAL A 35 1.87 0.17 -9.03
N ALA A 36 2.71 -0.80 -8.76
CA ALA A 36 4.09 -0.85 -9.23
C ALA A 36 4.17 -1.21 -10.73
N PRO A 37 5.20 -0.70 -11.46
CA PRO A 37 5.35 -0.96 -12.90
C PRO A 37 5.36 -2.44 -13.27
N GLU A 38 6.02 -3.29 -12.49
CA GLU A 38 6.11 -4.73 -12.71
C GLU A 38 4.73 -5.43 -12.59
N VAL A 39 3.86 -4.95 -11.69
CA VAL A 39 2.50 -5.48 -11.57
C VAL A 39 1.67 -5.10 -12.79
N TYR A 40 1.74 -3.84 -13.21
CA TYR A 40 1.03 -3.37 -14.40
C TYR A 40 1.47 -4.13 -15.67
N LYS A 41 2.78 -4.40 -15.79
CA LYS A 41 3.37 -5.13 -16.93
C LYS A 41 3.23 -6.65 -16.82
N GLN A 42 2.67 -7.17 -15.71
CA GLN A 42 2.57 -8.61 -15.44
C GLN A 42 3.94 -9.30 -15.41
N GLU A 43 4.96 -8.60 -14.92
CA GLU A 43 6.31 -9.11 -14.72
C GLU A 43 6.42 -9.80 -13.33
N ASN A 44 7.61 -10.31 -13.01
CA ASN A 44 7.85 -10.93 -11.70
C ASN A 44 7.71 -9.93 -10.57
N VAL A 45 6.80 -10.21 -9.64
CA VAL A 45 6.55 -9.43 -8.45
C VAL A 45 7.28 -10.02 -7.25
N ASP A 46 7.73 -9.16 -6.34
CA ASP A 46 8.31 -9.53 -5.07
C ASP A 46 7.86 -8.56 -3.95
N TYR A 47 8.38 -8.71 -2.75
CA TYR A 47 8.01 -7.85 -1.61
C TYR A 47 8.38 -6.37 -1.82
N THR A 48 9.25 -6.03 -2.76
CA THR A 48 9.57 -4.63 -3.09
C THR A 48 8.46 -3.95 -3.90
N THR A 49 7.51 -4.70 -4.41
CA THR A 49 6.29 -4.22 -5.06
C THR A 49 5.43 -3.42 -4.09
N ASP A 50 5.23 -3.93 -2.87
CA ASP A 50 4.50 -3.21 -1.83
C ASP A 50 5.26 -1.96 -1.34
N ILE A 51 6.60 -2.02 -1.34
CA ILE A 51 7.46 -0.87 -1.04
C ILE A 51 7.19 0.28 -2.02
N TYR A 52 7.04 -0.03 -3.30
CA TYR A 52 6.70 0.96 -4.32
C TYR A 52 5.33 1.58 -4.05
N SER A 53 4.31 0.78 -3.79
CA SER A 53 2.95 1.26 -3.49
C SER A 53 2.93 2.20 -2.29
N VAL A 54 3.61 1.84 -1.19
CA VAL A 54 3.80 2.71 -0.02
C VAL A 54 4.56 3.99 -0.41
N GLY A 55 5.58 3.89 -1.26
CA GLY A 55 6.32 5.04 -1.79
C GLY A 55 5.41 6.04 -2.51
N ILE A 56 4.51 5.57 -3.37
CA ILE A 56 3.55 6.43 -4.09
C ILE A 56 2.54 7.06 -3.13
N ILE A 57 2.09 6.35 -2.09
CA ILE A 57 1.22 6.92 -1.06
C ILE A 57 1.95 8.06 -0.34
N MET A 58 3.18 7.83 0.14
CA MET A 58 3.98 8.88 0.79
C MET A 58 4.24 10.05 -0.14
N TYR A 59 4.52 9.78 -1.43
CA TYR A 59 4.68 10.82 -2.43
C TYR A 59 3.44 11.71 -2.52
N ALA A 60 2.25 11.11 -2.69
CA ALA A 60 1.00 11.85 -2.78
C ALA A 60 0.74 12.68 -1.52
N MET A 61 1.02 12.15 -0.33
CA MET A 61 0.92 12.89 0.95
C MET A 61 1.82 14.13 0.99
N CYS A 62 2.99 14.07 0.36
CA CYS A 62 3.96 15.17 0.27
C CYS A 62 3.84 15.98 -1.03
N ASN A 63 2.77 15.83 -1.79
CA ASN A 63 2.59 16.47 -3.10
C ASN A 63 1.16 16.92 -3.36
N GLY A 64 0.44 17.35 -2.33
CA GLY A 64 -0.94 17.84 -2.44
C GLY A 64 -1.93 16.79 -2.98
N GLY A 65 -1.73 15.51 -2.68
CA GLY A 65 -2.58 14.40 -3.15
C GLY A 65 -2.28 13.93 -4.59
N LYS A 66 -1.38 14.60 -5.32
CA LYS A 66 -0.98 14.25 -6.70
C LYS A 66 0.09 13.17 -6.69
N ILE A 67 -0.07 12.13 -7.53
CA ILE A 67 0.96 11.11 -7.75
C ILE A 67 2.10 11.64 -8.63
N PRO A 68 3.26 10.93 -8.73
CA PRO A 68 4.34 11.35 -9.63
C PRO A 68 3.84 11.60 -11.05
N PHE A 69 4.31 12.69 -11.67
CA PHE A 69 3.95 13.21 -13.02
C PHE A 69 2.55 13.81 -13.14
N GLU A 70 1.68 13.67 -12.14
CA GLU A 70 0.36 14.31 -12.14
C GLU A 70 0.51 15.83 -11.94
N SER A 71 -0.18 16.61 -12.78
CA SER A 71 -0.18 18.07 -12.75
C SER A 71 -1.49 18.60 -13.36
N ASP A 72 -1.67 19.91 -13.36
CA ASP A 72 -2.85 20.53 -14.00
C ASP A 72 -2.92 20.27 -15.51
N SER A 73 -1.78 19.96 -16.16
CA SER A 73 -1.67 19.62 -17.58
C SER A 73 -1.53 18.12 -17.87
N CYS A 74 -1.40 17.29 -16.84
CA CYS A 74 -1.24 15.84 -16.96
C CYS A 74 -2.13 15.16 -15.91
N ASP A 75 -3.22 14.57 -16.35
CA ASP A 75 -4.16 13.88 -15.47
C ASP A 75 -3.55 12.60 -14.86
N ARG A 76 -4.24 12.06 -13.87
CA ARG A 76 -3.79 10.86 -13.12
C ARG A 76 -3.57 9.65 -14.01
N LYS A 77 -4.39 9.44 -15.06
CA LYS A 77 -4.24 8.32 -15.97
C LYS A 77 -2.95 8.43 -16.78
N ASN A 78 -2.70 9.60 -17.39
CA ASN A 78 -1.47 9.86 -18.12
C ASN A 78 -0.23 9.82 -17.22
N ALA A 79 -0.35 10.30 -15.98
CA ALA A 79 0.71 10.20 -14.97
C ALA A 79 1.06 8.74 -14.62
N CYS A 80 0.08 7.84 -14.57
CA CYS A 80 0.31 6.40 -14.42
C CYS A 80 1.08 5.82 -15.62
N GLU A 81 0.70 6.19 -16.84
CA GLU A 81 1.40 5.73 -18.06
C GLU A 81 2.87 6.18 -18.07
N GLU A 82 3.15 7.43 -17.67
CA GLU A 82 4.53 7.93 -17.50
C GLU A 82 5.32 7.11 -16.46
N ARG A 83 4.73 6.75 -15.32
CA ARG A 83 5.38 5.89 -14.33
C ARG A 83 5.68 4.49 -14.88
N PHE A 84 4.73 3.90 -15.60
CA PHE A 84 4.87 2.55 -16.15
C PHE A 84 5.84 2.50 -17.33
N SER A 85 6.15 3.64 -17.97
CA SER A 85 7.21 3.72 -18.97
C SER A 85 8.63 3.50 -18.40
N GLY A 86 8.77 3.53 -17.06
CA GLY A 86 10.05 3.41 -16.38
C GLY A 86 10.77 4.74 -16.16
N LYS A 87 10.08 5.86 -16.34
CA LYS A 87 10.62 7.18 -16.09
C LYS A 87 10.94 7.37 -14.61
N ALA A 88 12.10 7.96 -14.32
CA ALA A 88 12.53 8.23 -12.95
C ALA A 88 11.62 9.26 -12.28
N VAL A 89 11.18 8.94 -11.06
CA VAL A 89 10.34 9.82 -10.25
C VAL A 89 11.20 10.93 -9.64
N THR A 90 10.77 12.18 -9.78
CA THR A 90 11.37 13.33 -9.10
C THR A 90 10.89 13.42 -7.65
N ALA A 91 11.55 14.22 -6.81
CA ALA A 91 11.12 14.43 -5.44
C ALA A 91 9.74 15.13 -5.36
N PRO A 92 8.91 14.84 -4.33
CA PRO A 92 7.67 15.56 -4.09
C PRO A 92 7.93 17.03 -3.71
N SER A 93 6.90 17.87 -3.82
CA SER A 93 7.00 19.31 -3.53
C SER A 93 7.28 19.62 -2.06
N GLU A 94 6.73 18.83 -1.13
CA GLU A 94 6.80 19.05 0.30
C GLU A 94 7.65 17.99 1.02
N GLY A 95 8.04 18.29 2.26
CA GLY A 95 8.89 17.45 3.09
C GLY A 95 10.35 17.89 3.10
N ASP A 96 11.08 17.43 4.11
CA ASP A 96 12.53 17.64 4.18
C ASP A 96 13.29 16.74 3.19
N GLU A 97 14.54 17.06 2.91
CA GLU A 97 15.33 16.37 1.87
C GLU A 97 15.57 14.88 2.20
N LYS A 98 15.60 14.49 3.49
CA LYS A 98 15.76 13.09 3.88
C LYS A 98 14.49 12.31 3.61
N LEU A 99 13.31 12.87 3.96
CA LEU A 99 12.01 12.27 3.66
C LEU A 99 11.82 12.13 2.14
N LYS A 100 12.12 13.17 1.38
CA LYS A 100 12.08 13.14 -0.09
C LYS A 100 12.96 12.04 -0.66
N SER A 101 14.18 11.87 -0.12
CA SER A 101 15.09 10.80 -0.54
C SER A 101 14.52 9.41 -0.24
N VAL A 102 13.92 9.21 0.93
CA VAL A 102 13.27 7.94 1.29
C VAL A 102 12.14 7.61 0.30
N ILE A 103 11.32 8.60 -0.04
CA ILE A 103 10.20 8.46 -0.99
C ILE A 103 10.72 8.12 -2.39
N VAL A 104 11.72 8.86 -2.90
CA VAL A 104 12.26 8.65 -4.25
C VAL A 104 12.89 7.26 -4.38
N ILE A 105 13.60 6.77 -3.36
CA ILE A 105 14.15 5.40 -3.36
C ILE A 105 13.02 4.36 -3.39
N ALA A 106 11.95 4.55 -2.62
CA ALA A 106 10.81 3.64 -2.65
C ALA A 106 10.13 3.61 -4.02
N CYS A 107 10.05 4.75 -4.71
CA CYS A 107 9.41 4.93 -6.01
C CYS A 107 10.32 4.59 -7.22
N GLN A 108 11.48 3.94 -7.03
CA GLN A 108 12.34 3.59 -8.16
C GLN A 108 11.62 2.62 -9.11
N PRO A 109 11.67 2.88 -10.44
CA PRO A 109 11.05 2.00 -11.43
C PRO A 109 11.62 0.57 -11.38
N ASN A 110 12.95 0.46 -11.28
CA ASN A 110 13.62 -0.83 -11.12
C ASN A 110 13.54 -1.27 -9.65
N ASN A 111 12.90 -2.43 -9.39
CA ASN A 111 12.72 -3.02 -8.06
C ASN A 111 14.05 -3.26 -7.31
N ALA A 112 15.13 -3.57 -8.03
CA ALA A 112 16.46 -3.77 -7.45
C ALA A 112 17.02 -2.50 -6.76
N ASN A 113 16.57 -1.32 -7.16
CA ASN A 113 17.01 -0.03 -6.64
C ASN A 113 16.13 0.50 -5.49
N ARG A 114 15.07 -0.22 -5.12
CA ARG A 114 14.17 0.12 -4.01
C ARG A 114 14.74 -0.31 -2.66
N TRP A 115 14.13 0.16 -1.61
CA TRP A 115 14.33 -0.41 -0.26
C TRP A 115 14.06 -1.91 -0.26
N LYS A 116 14.93 -2.67 0.40
CA LYS A 116 14.88 -4.14 0.34
C LYS A 116 13.74 -4.76 1.14
N ASN A 117 13.25 -4.07 2.17
CA ASN A 117 12.12 -4.51 2.98
C ASN A 117 11.52 -3.35 3.76
N ALA A 118 10.33 -3.57 4.33
CA ALA A 118 9.60 -2.57 5.12
C ALA A 118 10.38 -2.12 6.38
N GLY A 119 11.23 -2.97 6.95
CA GLY A 119 12.08 -2.63 8.09
C GLY A 119 13.09 -1.53 7.74
N ASN A 120 13.67 -1.58 6.55
CA ASN A 120 14.63 -0.57 6.10
C ASN A 120 13.97 0.81 5.93
N ILE A 121 12.80 0.88 5.32
CA ILE A 121 12.00 2.12 5.23
C ILE A 121 11.63 2.64 6.62
N LYS A 122 11.12 1.76 7.48
CA LYS A 122 10.75 2.13 8.85
C LYS A 122 11.95 2.74 9.60
N ASN A 123 13.12 2.12 9.51
CA ASN A 123 14.34 2.62 10.18
C ASN A 123 14.75 3.98 9.63
N ALA A 124 14.72 4.17 8.31
CA ALA A 124 15.02 5.46 7.67
C ALA A 124 14.06 6.57 8.14
N LEU A 125 12.74 6.31 8.16
CA LEU A 125 11.73 7.25 8.65
C LEU A 125 11.88 7.56 10.15
N THR A 126 12.21 6.55 10.97
CA THR A 126 12.44 6.73 12.41
C THR A 126 13.64 7.63 12.66
N SER A 127 14.71 7.48 11.90
CA SER A 127 15.91 8.32 12.02
C SER A 127 15.59 9.80 11.73
N ILE A 128 14.77 10.08 10.72
CA ILE A 128 14.32 11.45 10.40
C ILE A 128 13.53 12.02 11.57
N LYS A 129 12.57 11.28 12.12
CA LYS A 129 11.75 11.72 13.25
C LYS A 129 12.60 12.08 14.49
N THR A 130 13.65 11.33 14.76
CA THR A 130 14.54 11.56 15.90
C THR A 130 15.33 12.86 15.76
N GLU A 131 15.71 13.26 14.55
CA GLU A 131 16.47 14.48 14.29
C GLU A 131 15.59 15.75 14.36
N ILE A 132 14.32 15.67 13.96
CA ILE A 132 13.38 16.82 13.95
C ILE A 132 12.97 17.23 15.38
N GLY A 133 13.30 16.41 16.40
CA GLY A 133 12.92 16.67 17.78
C GLY A 133 11.42 16.51 18.04
N THR A 134 11.09 15.94 19.17
CA THR A 134 9.77 15.49 19.61
C THR A 134 8.69 16.59 19.71
N SER A 135 8.26 17.15 18.61
CA SER A 135 6.93 17.73 18.53
C SER A 135 6.01 16.66 17.95
N SER A 136 5.40 15.87 18.82
CA SER A 136 4.25 15.06 18.43
C SER A 136 3.24 16.00 17.78
N PRO A 137 2.71 15.68 16.57
CA PRO A 137 1.52 16.36 16.11
C PRO A 137 0.43 16.06 17.15
N VAL A 138 -0.01 17.09 17.86
CA VAL A 138 -1.22 17.01 18.67
C VAL A 138 -2.32 16.68 17.69
N PRO A 139 -3.10 15.58 17.88
CA PRO A 139 -4.26 15.32 17.04
C PRO A 139 -5.12 16.57 17.07
N ASN A 140 -5.45 17.12 15.90
CA ASN A 140 -6.36 18.27 15.85
C ASN A 140 -7.69 17.83 16.47
N PRO A 141 -8.12 18.39 17.61
CA PRO A 141 -9.35 17.96 18.29
C PRO A 141 -10.60 18.23 17.47
N ASP A 142 -10.51 19.01 16.38
CA ASP A 142 -11.64 19.36 15.51
C ASP A 142 -11.82 18.41 14.31
N VAL A 143 -10.94 17.43 14.13
CA VAL A 143 -11.14 16.39 13.13
C VAL A 143 -11.95 15.25 13.78
N VAL A 144 -13.27 15.37 13.71
CA VAL A 144 -14.19 14.25 13.95
C VAL A 144 -14.01 13.26 12.78
N VAL A 145 -13.18 12.25 12.97
CA VAL A 145 -13.12 11.09 12.07
C VAL A 145 -14.36 10.27 12.40
N PRO A 146 -15.33 10.11 11.50
CA PRO A 146 -16.49 9.26 11.76
C PRO A 146 -15.98 7.84 12.01
N GLU A 147 -16.44 7.22 13.11
CA GLU A 147 -16.17 5.81 13.37
C GLU A 147 -16.71 5.00 12.19
N ASN A 148 -15.91 4.09 11.64
CA ASN A 148 -16.27 3.14 10.57
C ASN A 148 -16.56 3.71 9.17
N THR A 149 -15.86 4.72 8.72
CA THR A 149 -15.94 5.15 7.32
C THR A 149 -14.63 4.92 6.56
N ASP A 150 -14.72 4.60 5.25
CA ASP A 150 -13.59 4.58 4.33
C ASP A 150 -13.15 6.02 3.95
N PHE A 151 -12.08 6.10 3.16
CA PHE A 151 -11.54 7.38 2.69
C PHE A 151 -12.53 8.16 1.78
N ASP A 152 -13.53 7.49 1.23
CA ASP A 152 -14.60 8.05 0.40
C ASP A 152 -15.89 8.34 1.21
N GLY A 153 -15.88 8.11 2.55
CA GLY A 153 -17.01 8.39 3.46
C GLY A 153 -18.07 7.28 3.53
N ASN A 154 -17.78 6.09 3.03
CA ASN A 154 -18.71 4.95 3.13
C ASN A 154 -18.56 4.23 4.49
N VAL A 155 -19.69 3.88 5.10
CA VAL A 155 -19.74 3.16 6.37
C VAL A 155 -19.42 1.69 6.15
N PHE A 156 -18.46 1.13 6.91
CA PHE A 156 -18.20 -0.31 6.94
C PHE A 156 -19.16 -1.01 7.88
N GLU A 157 -19.80 -2.07 7.41
CA GLU A 157 -20.42 -3.04 8.30
C GLU A 157 -19.32 -3.84 9.02
N GLU A 158 -19.38 -3.89 10.34
CA GLU A 158 -18.45 -4.64 11.18
C GLU A 158 -18.66 -6.13 10.92
N TYR A 159 -17.69 -6.77 10.21
CA TYR A 159 -17.70 -8.23 10.07
C TYR A 159 -17.17 -8.83 11.37
N ASP A 160 -18.04 -9.57 12.04
CA ASP A 160 -17.72 -10.34 13.25
C ASP A 160 -16.83 -11.51 12.87
N TYR A 161 -15.55 -11.49 13.29
CA TYR A 161 -14.55 -12.51 12.96
C TYR A 161 -14.60 -13.73 13.88
N ASP A 162 -15.56 -13.80 14.84
CA ASP A 162 -15.62 -14.86 15.84
C ASP A 162 -16.31 -16.16 15.34
N GLU A 163 -16.73 -16.24 14.06
CA GLU A 163 -17.48 -17.38 13.51
C GLU A 163 -16.68 -18.29 12.56
N PHE A 164 -15.36 -18.29 12.64
CA PHE A 164 -14.55 -19.35 12.02
C PHE A 164 -14.22 -20.41 13.07
N GLU A 165 -15.15 -21.35 13.31
CA GLU A 165 -14.83 -22.63 13.94
C GLU A 165 -13.78 -23.34 13.05
N ASP A 166 -12.62 -23.67 13.65
CA ASP A 166 -11.61 -24.55 13.08
C ASP A 166 -12.23 -25.90 12.73
N THR A 167 -12.69 -26.06 11.49
CA THR A 167 -12.96 -27.38 10.96
C THR A 167 -11.65 -28.02 10.55
N GLU A 168 -11.18 -28.98 11.35
CA GLU A 168 -10.03 -29.82 10.99
C GLU A 168 -10.24 -30.43 9.59
N PRO A 169 -9.18 -30.46 8.75
CA PRO A 169 -9.27 -31.08 7.43
C PRO A 169 -9.51 -32.59 7.60
N THR A 170 -10.65 -33.08 7.13
CA THR A 170 -10.92 -34.52 7.02
C THR A 170 -9.94 -35.14 6.04
N GLU A 171 -9.15 -36.09 6.50
CA GLU A 171 -8.27 -36.91 5.65
C GLU A 171 -9.08 -37.63 4.55
N PRO A 172 -8.57 -37.71 3.31
CA PRO A 172 -9.24 -38.49 2.28
C PRO A 172 -9.16 -39.98 2.63
N GLN A 173 -10.33 -40.63 2.73
CA GLN A 173 -10.43 -42.07 2.85
C GLN A 173 -10.03 -42.70 1.51
N ASP A 174 -8.88 -43.37 1.47
CA ASP A 174 -8.48 -44.28 0.40
C ASP A 174 -9.40 -45.51 0.39
N ASN A 175 -10.36 -45.51 -0.51
CA ASN A 175 -11.08 -46.72 -0.89
C ASN A 175 -10.30 -47.45 -2.01
N PHE A 176 -9.40 -48.34 -1.58
CA PHE A 176 -8.92 -49.42 -2.46
C PHE A 176 -10.04 -50.48 -2.54
N ASP A 177 -10.78 -50.49 -3.63
CA ASP A 177 -11.57 -51.66 -4.03
C ASP A 177 -10.65 -52.59 -4.85
N ASP A 178 -10.10 -53.60 -4.17
CA ASP A 178 -9.59 -54.82 -4.80
C ASP A 178 -10.78 -55.60 -5.39
N LYS A 179 -10.81 -55.75 -6.69
CA LYS A 179 -11.53 -56.84 -7.36
C LYS A 179 -10.62 -57.46 -8.39
N ASP A 180 -10.02 -58.60 -7.97
CA ASP A 180 -9.63 -59.70 -8.81
C ASP A 180 -10.84 -60.23 -9.59
N GLU A 181 -10.71 -60.41 -10.92
CA GLU A 181 -10.96 -61.57 -11.75
C GLU A 181 -10.89 -61.18 -13.26
#